data_4b4cc7a98f7f4b866d286b77fa093523
#
_entry.id   4b4cc7a98f7f4b866d286b77fa093523
#
_cell.length_a   1.000
_cell.length_b   1.000
_cell.length_c   1.000
_cell.angle_alpha   90.00
_cell.angle_beta   90.00
_cell.angle_gamma   90.00
#
_symmetry.space_group_name_H-M   'P 1'
#
loop_
_entity.id
_entity.type
_entity.pdbx_description
1 polymer ?
#
loop_
_entity_poly.entity_id
_entity_poly.type
_entity_poly.pdbx_seq_one_letter_code
_entity_poly.pdbx_strand_id
1 'polypeptide(L)'
;MIIAFAGDWHGNHRYAQKAIHYAANNGADVILQVGDFGIWHPHKSFINTVNEAAVRHNIQVFFVDGNHEDHPWLNSQPVREDGFRVLHDNVAHIPRGTVWTWDGVTFMGLGGAHSVDRQWRTPGVAWFQEEALTYGQAFEAATTPHDIDIMITHDCPSSVEIPGIEGNPYGFPAEEIAVAEKHRELLGFVVGNLKPKILVHGHYHVNYSGVFDTTTIKGLDCDGNPLEKNVWLLDTDGM
;
A
#
# COMPACT_ATOMS: atom_id res chain seq x y z
N MET A 1 14.82 -12.76 -7.11
CA MET A 1 13.86 -12.80 -5.99
C MET A 1 12.44 -12.68 -6.52
N ILE A 2 11.49 -13.48 -6.00
CA ILE A 2 10.07 -13.36 -6.35
C ILE A 2 9.34 -12.57 -5.26
N ILE A 3 8.77 -11.43 -5.61
CA ILE A 3 8.00 -10.58 -4.72
C ILE A 3 6.51 -10.75 -5.04
N ALA A 4 5.70 -11.00 -4.01
CA ALA A 4 4.25 -10.94 -4.12
C ALA A 4 3.78 -9.55 -3.64
N PHE A 5 3.20 -8.77 -4.54
CA PHE A 5 2.45 -7.58 -4.16
C PHE A 5 1.01 -7.99 -3.87
N ALA A 6 0.47 -7.56 -2.73
CA ALA A 6 -0.88 -7.89 -2.32
C ALA A 6 -1.72 -6.62 -2.12
N GLY A 7 -2.92 -6.62 -2.67
CA GLY A 7 -3.90 -5.54 -2.50
C GLY A 7 -4.52 -5.52 -1.10
N ASP A 8 -5.58 -4.75 -0.95
CA ASP A 8 -6.22 -4.45 0.33
C ASP A 8 -6.74 -5.70 1.05
N TRP A 9 -6.50 -5.77 2.36
CA TRP A 9 -6.94 -6.89 3.21
C TRP A 9 -8.01 -6.52 4.24
N HIS A 10 -8.17 -5.24 4.57
CA HIS A 10 -9.19 -4.70 5.49
C HIS A 10 -9.35 -5.53 6.78
N GLY A 11 -8.26 -6.02 7.36
CA GLY A 11 -8.30 -6.84 8.56
C GLY A 11 -9.01 -8.19 8.40
N ASN A 12 -9.26 -8.66 7.19
CA ASN A 12 -9.90 -9.93 6.90
C ASN A 12 -8.95 -11.10 7.15
N HIS A 13 -8.99 -11.65 8.37
CA HIS A 13 -8.14 -12.73 8.83
C HIS A 13 -8.06 -13.91 7.86
N ARG A 14 -9.24 -14.35 7.38
CA ARG A 14 -9.31 -15.53 6.51
C ARG A 14 -8.73 -15.24 5.13
N TYR A 15 -8.94 -14.03 4.61
CA TYR A 15 -8.43 -13.65 3.31
C TYR A 15 -6.91 -13.50 3.33
N ALA A 16 -6.37 -12.78 4.33
CA ALA A 16 -4.93 -12.61 4.49
C ALA A 16 -4.18 -13.95 4.57
N GLN A 17 -4.71 -14.92 5.36
CA GLN A 17 -4.14 -16.28 5.41
C GLN A 17 -4.12 -16.96 4.03
N LYS A 18 -5.18 -16.81 3.23
CA LYS A 18 -5.23 -17.36 1.87
C LYS A 18 -4.27 -16.66 0.93
N ALA A 19 -4.16 -15.33 1.01
CA ALA A 19 -3.23 -14.55 0.19
C ALA A 19 -1.76 -14.92 0.48
N ILE A 20 -1.40 -15.08 1.76
CA ILE A 20 -0.07 -15.53 2.17
C ILE A 20 0.21 -16.95 1.66
N HIS A 21 -0.73 -17.87 1.84
CA HIS A 21 -0.62 -19.24 1.33
C HIS A 21 -0.45 -19.26 -0.21
N TYR A 22 -1.25 -18.46 -0.91
CA TYR A 22 -1.17 -18.33 -2.38
C TYR A 22 0.19 -17.80 -2.83
N ALA A 23 0.67 -16.71 -2.23
CA ALA A 23 1.98 -16.14 -2.52
C ALA A 23 3.11 -17.15 -2.33
N ALA A 24 3.14 -17.81 -1.16
CA ALA A 24 4.16 -18.79 -0.84
C ALA A 24 4.14 -20.01 -1.78
N ASN A 25 2.95 -20.52 -2.15
CA ASN A 25 2.82 -21.66 -3.08
C ASN A 25 3.23 -21.29 -4.52
N ASN A 26 3.24 -20.02 -4.86
CA ASN A 26 3.74 -19.52 -6.13
C ASN A 26 5.20 -19.03 -6.07
N GLY A 27 5.91 -19.39 -5.01
CA GLY A 27 7.35 -19.19 -4.87
C GLY A 27 7.77 -17.79 -4.42
N ALA A 28 6.86 -16.99 -3.85
CA ALA A 28 7.22 -15.68 -3.34
C ALA A 28 8.16 -15.78 -2.14
N ASP A 29 9.22 -14.99 -2.16
CA ASP A 29 10.19 -14.83 -1.06
C ASP A 29 9.68 -13.87 0.01
N VAL A 30 8.88 -12.87 -0.40
CA VAL A 30 8.35 -11.80 0.46
C VAL A 30 7.01 -11.30 -0.07
N ILE A 31 6.17 -10.75 0.83
CA ILE A 31 4.94 -10.05 0.47
C ILE A 31 5.12 -8.56 0.76
N LEU A 32 4.82 -7.71 -0.23
CA LEU A 32 4.63 -6.27 -0.11
C LEU A 32 3.13 -5.96 -0.28
N GLN A 33 2.45 -5.64 0.81
CA GLN A 33 1.02 -5.34 0.82
C GLN A 33 0.82 -3.82 0.70
N VAL A 34 -0.09 -3.40 -0.18
CA VAL A 34 -0.18 -2.02 -0.69
C VAL A 34 -1.19 -1.13 0.07
N GLY A 35 -1.39 -1.36 1.36
CA GLY A 35 -2.23 -0.53 2.22
C GLY A 35 -3.63 -1.11 2.49
N ASP A 36 -4.36 -0.48 3.41
CA ASP A 36 -5.58 -1.03 3.99
C ASP A 36 -5.35 -2.45 4.53
N PHE A 37 -4.24 -2.58 5.26
CA PHE A 37 -3.85 -3.82 5.91
C PHE A 37 -4.88 -4.24 6.96
N GLY A 38 -5.33 -3.29 7.78
CA GLY A 38 -6.33 -3.52 8.81
C GLY A 38 -5.76 -3.38 10.23
N ILE A 39 -5.02 -2.32 10.49
CA ILE A 39 -4.57 -1.96 11.83
C ILE A 39 -5.73 -1.28 12.57
N TRP A 40 -6.58 -2.09 13.18
CA TRP A 40 -7.74 -1.65 13.95
C TRP A 40 -7.71 -2.19 15.37
N HIS A 41 -8.41 -1.54 16.26
CA HIS A 41 -8.56 -2.06 17.62
C HIS A 41 -9.44 -3.34 17.64
N PRO A 42 -9.01 -4.45 18.32
CA PRO A 42 -7.74 -4.63 19.03
C PRO A 42 -6.58 -4.97 18.06
N HIS A 43 -5.62 -4.06 17.93
CA HIS A 43 -4.55 -4.05 16.91
C HIS A 43 -3.82 -5.39 16.71
N LYS A 44 -3.54 -6.09 17.80
CA LYS A 44 -2.74 -7.32 17.76
C LYS A 44 -3.47 -8.52 17.16
N SER A 45 -4.80 -8.52 17.12
CA SER A 45 -5.57 -9.69 16.67
C SER A 45 -5.27 -10.06 15.22
N PHE A 46 -5.35 -9.08 14.32
CA PHE A 46 -5.07 -9.30 12.91
C PHE A 46 -3.58 -9.52 12.65
N ILE A 47 -2.71 -8.72 13.27
CA ILE A 47 -1.24 -8.86 13.17
C ILE A 47 -0.80 -10.27 13.55
N ASN A 48 -1.30 -10.83 14.66
CA ASN A 48 -0.98 -12.18 15.09
C ASN A 48 -1.41 -13.24 14.05
N THR A 49 -2.61 -13.09 13.48
CA THR A 49 -3.09 -14.00 12.42
C THR A 49 -2.20 -13.98 11.18
N VAL A 50 -1.80 -12.78 10.74
CA VAL A 50 -0.88 -12.62 9.61
C VAL A 50 0.47 -13.22 9.93
N ASN A 51 1.01 -12.93 11.13
CA ASN A 51 2.29 -13.47 11.56
C ASN A 51 2.30 -15.00 11.64
N GLU A 52 1.26 -15.62 12.22
CA GLU A 52 1.14 -17.07 12.28
C GLU A 52 1.13 -17.71 10.88
N ALA A 53 0.44 -17.11 9.93
CA ALA A 53 0.46 -17.56 8.54
C ALA A 53 1.83 -17.37 7.90
N ALA A 54 2.45 -16.21 8.09
CA ALA A 54 3.77 -15.87 7.57
C ALA A 54 4.86 -16.82 8.08
N VAL A 55 4.88 -17.09 9.40
CA VAL A 55 5.79 -18.08 10.03
C VAL A 55 5.59 -19.48 9.44
N ARG A 56 4.32 -19.92 9.29
CA ARG A 56 4.00 -21.25 8.74
C ARG A 56 4.56 -21.45 7.34
N HIS A 57 4.61 -20.39 6.53
CA HIS A 57 5.09 -20.42 5.16
C HIS A 57 6.52 -19.91 5.00
N ASN A 58 7.22 -19.57 6.09
CA ASN A 58 8.56 -19.00 6.09
C ASN A 58 8.69 -17.79 5.16
N ILE A 59 7.71 -16.88 5.20
CA ILE A 59 7.65 -15.66 4.39
C ILE A 59 7.54 -14.44 5.30
N GLN A 60 8.02 -13.29 4.86
CA GLN A 60 7.83 -12.02 5.57
C GLN A 60 6.77 -11.19 4.86
N VAL A 61 6.02 -10.41 5.64
CA VAL A 61 4.98 -9.50 5.17
C VAL A 61 5.35 -8.09 5.57
N PHE A 62 5.57 -7.25 4.58
CA PHE A 62 5.71 -5.81 4.74
C PHE A 62 4.49 -5.11 4.15
N PHE A 63 4.08 -3.99 4.71
CA PHE A 63 2.95 -3.22 4.19
C PHE A 63 3.19 -1.72 4.30
N VAL A 64 2.64 -0.95 3.36
CA VAL A 64 2.45 0.49 3.51
C VAL A 64 1.10 0.75 4.18
N ASP A 65 0.92 1.90 4.80
CA ASP A 65 -0.38 2.27 5.36
C ASP A 65 -1.36 2.68 4.25
N GLY A 66 -2.63 2.32 4.43
CA GLY A 66 -3.76 2.83 3.64
C GLY A 66 -4.48 3.98 4.35
N ASN A 67 -5.74 4.26 3.98
CA ASN A 67 -6.58 5.21 4.70
C ASN A 67 -7.39 4.56 5.84
N HIS A 68 -7.45 3.23 5.88
CA HIS A 68 -8.18 2.46 6.88
C HIS A 68 -7.30 1.92 8.02
N GLU A 69 -6.34 2.72 8.51
CA GLU A 69 -5.46 2.32 9.62
C GLU A 69 -5.70 3.18 10.87
N ASP A 70 -5.47 2.62 12.06
CA ASP A 70 -5.26 3.43 13.27
C ASP A 70 -3.86 4.06 13.20
N HIS A 71 -3.77 5.18 12.48
CA HIS A 71 -2.51 5.89 12.25
C HIS A 71 -1.80 6.33 13.52
N PRO A 72 -2.48 6.89 14.56
CA PRO A 72 -1.84 7.22 15.82
C PRO A 72 -1.17 6.02 16.48
N TRP A 73 -1.85 4.86 16.51
CA TRP A 73 -1.27 3.65 17.07
C TRP A 73 -0.10 3.16 16.22
N LEU A 74 -0.28 3.07 14.91
CA LEU A 74 0.76 2.62 13.98
C LEU A 74 2.01 3.49 14.07
N ASN A 75 1.83 4.81 14.09
CA ASN A 75 2.92 5.78 14.18
C ASN A 75 3.64 5.79 15.55
N SER A 76 2.98 5.30 16.61
CA SER A 76 3.59 5.15 17.93
C SER A 76 4.55 3.95 18.03
N GLN A 77 4.50 3.01 17.08
CA GLN A 77 5.38 1.84 17.09
C GLN A 77 6.81 2.22 16.70
N PRO A 78 7.84 1.60 17.33
CA PRO A 78 9.23 1.96 17.10
C PRO A 78 9.68 1.61 15.66
N VAL A 79 10.49 2.49 15.08
CA VAL A 79 11.19 2.24 13.81
C VAL A 79 12.56 1.67 14.11
N ARG A 80 12.94 0.58 13.42
CA ARG A 80 14.27 -0.03 13.49
C ARG A 80 15.30 0.77 12.68
N GLU A 81 16.58 0.41 12.84
CA GLU A 81 17.68 1.01 12.10
C GLU A 81 17.59 0.82 10.57
N ASP A 82 16.89 -0.25 10.12
CA ASP A 82 16.62 -0.52 8.70
C ASP A 82 15.44 0.28 8.14
N GLY A 83 14.83 1.15 8.93
CA GLY A 83 13.73 2.03 8.53
C GLY A 83 12.33 1.42 8.67
N PHE A 84 12.18 0.13 8.99
CA PHE A 84 10.88 -0.52 9.13
C PHE A 84 10.33 -0.47 10.56
N ARG A 85 9.02 -0.40 10.73
CA ARG A 85 8.33 -0.61 12.00
C ARG A 85 7.96 -2.08 12.16
N VAL A 86 8.63 -2.78 13.04
CA VAL A 86 8.34 -4.19 13.31
C VAL A 86 7.16 -4.31 14.27
N LEU A 87 6.07 -4.91 13.79
CA LEU A 87 4.86 -5.15 14.57
C LEU A 87 4.82 -6.58 15.14
N HIS A 88 5.47 -7.52 14.45
CA HIS A 88 5.68 -8.90 14.89
C HIS A 88 6.89 -9.49 14.15
N ASP A 89 7.30 -10.72 14.47
CA ASP A 89 8.50 -11.38 13.93
C ASP A 89 8.57 -11.37 12.40
N ASN A 90 7.42 -11.63 11.73
CA ASN A 90 7.33 -11.67 10.26
C ASN A 90 6.41 -10.58 9.69
N VAL A 91 6.04 -9.56 10.46
CA VAL A 91 5.15 -8.49 10.01
C VAL A 91 5.76 -7.13 10.33
N ALA A 92 5.96 -6.30 9.31
CA ALA A 92 6.49 -4.96 9.47
C ALA A 92 5.74 -3.95 8.60
N HIS A 93 5.57 -2.75 9.13
CA HIS A 93 5.08 -1.58 8.39
C HIS A 93 6.25 -0.84 7.76
N ILE A 94 6.05 -0.33 6.56
CA ILE A 94 6.97 0.52 5.80
C ILE A 94 6.55 1.97 6.01
N PRO A 95 7.25 2.77 6.85
CA PRO A 95 6.95 4.19 7.00
C PRO A 95 7.03 4.93 5.66
N ARG A 96 6.23 5.97 5.50
CA ARG A 96 6.18 6.79 4.28
C ARG A 96 7.55 7.39 3.96
N GLY A 97 8.00 7.22 2.71
CA GLY A 97 9.30 7.68 2.25
C GLY A 97 10.47 6.75 2.55
N THR A 98 10.24 5.59 3.19
CA THR A 98 11.30 4.59 3.40
C THR A 98 11.80 4.07 2.07
N VAL A 99 13.11 4.09 1.88
CA VAL A 99 13.82 3.53 0.71
C VAL A 99 14.67 2.36 1.16
N TRP A 100 14.65 1.27 0.39
CA TRP A 100 15.49 0.09 0.64
C TRP A 100 15.85 -0.60 -0.67
N THR A 101 16.86 -1.47 -0.64
CA THR A 101 17.31 -2.23 -1.81
C THR A 101 17.33 -3.72 -1.51
N TRP A 102 16.70 -4.51 -2.38
CA TRP A 102 16.76 -5.97 -2.39
C TRP A 102 17.18 -6.45 -3.78
N ASP A 103 18.12 -7.37 -3.87
CA ASP A 103 18.64 -7.94 -5.14
C ASP A 103 19.01 -6.89 -6.20
N GLY A 104 19.53 -5.74 -5.76
CA GLY A 104 19.90 -4.66 -6.68
C GLY A 104 18.73 -3.80 -7.19
N VAL A 105 17.50 -4.10 -6.81
CA VAL A 105 16.30 -3.30 -7.10
C VAL A 105 16.02 -2.38 -5.92
N THR A 106 15.82 -1.09 -6.19
CA THR A 106 15.55 -0.07 -5.17
C THR A 106 14.06 0.25 -5.11
N PHE A 107 13.53 0.15 -3.90
CA PHE A 107 12.11 0.34 -3.58
C PHE A 107 11.89 1.61 -2.77
N MET A 108 10.70 2.20 -2.89
CA MET A 108 10.18 3.20 -1.97
C MET A 108 8.76 2.85 -1.56
N GLY A 109 8.48 2.88 -0.25
CA GLY A 109 7.11 2.82 0.29
C GLY A 109 6.57 4.22 0.57
N LEU A 110 5.38 4.53 0.03
CA LEU A 110 4.71 5.81 0.24
C LEU A 110 3.20 5.60 0.38
N GLY A 111 2.77 5.17 1.56
CA GLY A 111 1.38 4.89 1.87
C GLY A 111 0.50 6.14 2.02
N GLY A 112 -0.76 5.89 2.38
CA GLY A 112 -1.79 6.89 2.60
C GLY A 112 -2.68 7.14 1.40
N ALA A 113 -3.93 7.53 1.71
CA ALA A 113 -4.92 8.00 0.76
C ALA A 113 -5.93 8.89 1.49
N HIS A 114 -6.78 9.59 0.74
CA HIS A 114 -7.89 10.36 1.32
C HIS A 114 -9.19 9.56 1.29
N SER A 115 -9.84 9.43 2.45
CA SER A 115 -11.15 8.77 2.58
C SER A 115 -12.26 9.64 2.00
N VAL A 116 -12.79 9.30 0.84
CA VAL A 116 -13.92 10.00 0.20
C VAL A 116 -15.25 9.84 0.96
N ASP A 117 -15.28 8.89 1.90
CA ASP A 117 -16.44 8.59 2.76
C ASP A 117 -16.24 9.06 4.21
N ARG A 118 -15.23 9.89 4.50
CA ARG A 118 -14.86 10.31 5.88
C ARG A 118 -16.00 10.90 6.67
N GLN A 119 -16.94 11.61 6.01
CA GLN A 119 -18.10 12.21 6.68
C GLN A 119 -19.05 11.18 7.31
N TRP A 120 -18.96 9.91 6.90
CA TRP A 120 -19.75 8.80 7.44
C TRP A 120 -18.97 8.00 8.49
N ARG A 121 -17.71 8.37 8.75
CA ARG A 121 -16.84 7.70 9.72
C ARG A 121 -16.74 8.50 11.02
N THR A 122 -16.41 7.80 12.10
CA THR A 122 -16.19 8.43 13.41
C THR A 122 -14.74 8.87 13.53
N PRO A 123 -14.46 10.20 13.64
CA PRO A 123 -13.10 10.69 13.84
C PRO A 123 -12.44 10.11 15.10
N GLY A 124 -11.16 9.73 14.99
CA GLY A 124 -10.39 9.13 16.06
C GLY A 124 -10.74 7.66 16.37
N VAL A 125 -11.62 7.04 15.58
CA VAL A 125 -12.02 5.63 15.71
C VAL A 125 -11.90 4.91 14.37
N ALA A 126 -12.54 5.45 13.33
CA ALA A 126 -12.58 4.86 11.99
C ALA A 126 -12.07 5.82 10.91
N TRP A 127 -11.66 7.01 11.28
CA TRP A 127 -11.02 8.00 10.43
C TRP A 127 -10.01 8.82 11.24
N PHE A 128 -8.85 9.05 10.66
CA PHE A 128 -7.75 9.82 11.25
C PHE A 128 -7.21 10.81 10.23
N GLN A 129 -6.88 12.02 10.69
CA GLN A 129 -6.35 13.07 9.81
C GLN A 129 -5.01 12.68 9.16
N GLU A 130 -4.27 11.78 9.80
CA GLU A 130 -2.98 11.27 9.36
C GLU A 130 -3.07 10.31 8.17
N GLU A 131 -4.28 9.93 7.71
CA GLU A 131 -4.45 9.03 6.57
C GLU A 131 -3.84 9.57 5.27
N ALA A 132 -3.93 10.89 5.05
CA ALA A 132 -3.47 11.52 3.81
C ALA A 132 -1.99 11.90 3.85
N LEU A 133 -1.35 11.86 2.70
CA LEU A 133 0.01 12.35 2.49
C LEU A 133 0.06 13.88 2.67
N THR A 134 1.04 14.36 3.44
CA THR A 134 1.27 15.81 3.59
C THR A 134 2.22 16.35 2.50
N TYR A 135 2.17 17.65 2.25
CA TYR A 135 3.13 18.32 1.36
C TYR A 135 4.58 18.10 1.76
N GLY A 136 4.88 18.11 3.08
CA GLY A 136 6.23 17.84 3.59
C GLY A 136 6.71 16.45 3.23
N GLN A 137 5.89 15.43 3.50
CA GLN A 137 6.21 14.03 3.16
C GLN A 137 6.38 13.84 1.64
N ALA A 138 5.51 14.44 0.84
CA ALA A 138 5.62 14.37 -0.62
C ALA A 138 6.91 15.04 -1.13
N PHE A 139 7.27 16.20 -0.58
CA PHE A 139 8.50 16.90 -0.94
C PHE A 139 9.75 16.11 -0.55
N GLU A 140 9.80 15.57 0.66
CA GLU A 140 10.90 14.72 1.15
C GLU A 140 11.06 13.47 0.27
N ALA A 141 9.95 12.80 -0.06
CA ALA A 141 9.97 11.63 -0.94
C ALA A 141 10.47 12.00 -2.36
N ALA A 142 9.93 13.08 -2.95
CA ALA A 142 10.30 13.53 -4.31
C ALA A 142 11.75 13.99 -4.44
N THR A 143 12.41 14.35 -3.34
CA THR A 143 13.80 14.86 -3.31
C THR A 143 14.79 13.86 -2.75
N THR A 144 14.41 12.60 -2.58
CA THR A 144 15.34 11.54 -2.17
C THR A 144 16.51 11.46 -3.16
N PRO A 145 17.76 11.22 -2.66
CA PRO A 145 18.92 11.10 -3.54
C PRO A 145 19.03 9.72 -4.24
N HIS A 146 18.03 8.86 -4.07
CA HIS A 146 18.02 7.49 -4.61
C HIS A 146 17.26 7.41 -5.93
N ASP A 147 17.79 6.66 -6.89
CA ASP A 147 17.02 6.21 -8.06
C ASP A 147 16.09 5.09 -7.61
N ILE A 148 14.79 5.25 -7.84
CA ILE A 148 13.76 4.31 -7.39
C ILE A 148 13.32 3.47 -8.59
N ASP A 149 13.40 2.14 -8.47
CA ASP A 149 12.89 1.21 -9.48
C ASP A 149 11.40 0.93 -9.28
N ILE A 150 10.99 0.67 -8.03
CA ILE A 150 9.62 0.27 -7.70
C ILE A 150 9.08 1.13 -6.55
N MET A 151 7.93 1.73 -6.76
CA MET A 151 7.16 2.37 -5.69
C MET A 151 5.99 1.50 -5.24
N ILE A 152 5.78 1.43 -3.93
CA ILE A 152 4.63 0.83 -3.29
C ILE A 152 3.83 1.96 -2.65
N THR A 153 2.62 2.20 -3.14
CA THR A 153 1.73 3.23 -2.63
C THR A 153 0.38 2.63 -2.26
N HIS A 154 -0.48 3.38 -1.57
CA HIS A 154 -1.87 2.93 -1.41
C HIS A 154 -2.76 3.59 -2.46
N ASP A 155 -2.62 4.90 -2.66
CA ASP A 155 -3.33 5.66 -3.70
C ASP A 155 -2.56 5.66 -5.04
N CYS A 156 -3.18 6.21 -6.07
CA CYS A 156 -2.68 6.28 -7.45
C CYS A 156 -2.48 7.74 -7.87
N PRO A 157 -1.43 8.09 -8.66
CA PRO A 157 -1.27 9.43 -9.19
C PRO A 157 -2.51 9.96 -9.94
N SER A 158 -2.74 11.28 -9.89
CA SER A 158 -3.75 11.92 -10.74
C SER A 158 -3.45 11.66 -12.22
N SER A 159 -4.45 11.83 -13.07
CA SER A 159 -4.40 11.53 -14.51
C SER A 159 -4.20 10.05 -14.92
N VAL A 160 -4.04 9.12 -13.98
CA VAL A 160 -4.20 7.70 -14.27
C VAL A 160 -5.68 7.35 -14.30
N GLU A 161 -6.15 6.82 -15.41
CA GLU A 161 -7.52 6.31 -15.53
C GLU A 161 -7.67 5.02 -14.73
N ILE A 162 -8.60 5.04 -13.77
CA ILE A 162 -8.90 3.89 -12.91
C ILE A 162 -10.26 3.35 -13.33
N PRO A 163 -10.34 2.10 -13.80
CA PRO A 163 -11.60 1.53 -14.26
C PRO A 163 -12.67 1.52 -13.17
N GLY A 164 -13.89 1.98 -13.52
CA GLY A 164 -15.07 1.85 -12.66
C GLY A 164 -15.28 2.97 -11.65
N ILE A 165 -14.43 4.02 -11.62
CA ILE A 165 -14.66 5.19 -10.75
C ILE A 165 -15.11 6.44 -11.53
N GLU A 166 -15.11 6.40 -12.85
CA GLU A 166 -15.47 7.53 -13.70
C GLU A 166 -16.90 8.02 -13.41
N GLY A 167 -17.04 9.33 -13.29
CA GLY A 167 -18.35 9.96 -13.06
C GLY A 167 -18.90 9.71 -11.65
N ASN A 168 -18.10 9.24 -10.70
CA ASN A 168 -18.52 9.01 -9.31
C ASN A 168 -19.72 8.05 -9.17
N PRO A 169 -19.60 6.82 -9.61
CA PRO A 169 -20.72 5.86 -9.61
C PRO A 169 -21.26 5.52 -8.21
N TYR A 170 -20.46 5.77 -7.18
CA TYR A 170 -20.82 5.49 -5.78
C TYR A 170 -21.48 6.69 -5.07
N GLY A 171 -21.56 7.86 -5.72
CA GLY A 171 -22.22 9.04 -5.16
C GLY A 171 -21.52 9.68 -3.97
N PHE A 172 -20.20 9.59 -3.89
CA PHE A 172 -19.42 10.27 -2.84
C PHE A 172 -19.54 11.79 -2.94
N PRO A 173 -19.39 12.55 -1.82
CA PRO A 173 -19.44 14.00 -1.85
C PRO A 173 -18.40 14.61 -2.80
N ALA A 174 -18.82 15.56 -3.63
CA ALA A 174 -17.93 16.18 -4.62
C ALA A 174 -16.73 16.89 -3.98
N GLU A 175 -16.92 17.46 -2.78
CA GLU A 175 -15.86 18.08 -2.00
C GLU A 175 -14.78 17.05 -1.56
N GLU A 176 -15.18 15.84 -1.18
CA GLU A 176 -14.25 14.78 -0.78
C GLU A 176 -13.49 14.23 -2.00
N ILE A 177 -14.16 14.08 -3.13
CA ILE A 177 -13.50 13.71 -4.39
C ILE A 177 -12.47 14.77 -4.79
N ALA A 178 -12.79 16.07 -4.63
CA ALA A 178 -11.83 17.13 -4.93
C ALA A 178 -10.61 17.11 -3.99
N VAL A 179 -10.77 16.70 -2.73
CA VAL A 179 -9.64 16.53 -1.79
C VAL A 179 -8.83 15.28 -2.14
N ALA A 180 -9.49 14.18 -2.49
CA ALA A 180 -8.81 12.97 -2.97
C ALA A 180 -7.99 13.25 -4.23
N GLU A 181 -8.51 14.02 -5.19
CA GLU A 181 -7.77 14.38 -6.38
C GLU A 181 -6.52 15.22 -6.08
N LYS A 182 -6.58 16.14 -5.10
CA LYS A 182 -5.38 16.87 -4.64
C LYS A 182 -4.35 15.95 -3.99
N HIS A 183 -4.78 14.92 -3.28
CA HIS A 183 -3.88 13.90 -2.75
C HIS A 183 -3.19 13.13 -3.88
N ARG A 184 -3.94 12.75 -4.90
CA ARG A 184 -3.41 12.10 -6.12
C ARG A 184 -2.46 13.01 -6.90
N GLU A 185 -2.71 14.34 -6.95
CA GLU A 185 -1.80 15.34 -7.53
C GLU A 185 -0.46 15.39 -6.78
N LEU A 186 -0.48 15.33 -5.43
CA LEU A 186 0.75 15.24 -4.62
C LEU A 186 1.54 13.98 -4.93
N LEU A 187 0.85 12.85 -5.04
CA LEU A 187 1.50 11.58 -5.42
C LEU A 187 2.05 11.67 -6.85
N GLY A 188 1.32 12.27 -7.77
CA GLY A 188 1.77 12.54 -9.14
C GLY A 188 3.03 13.40 -9.20
N PHE A 189 3.15 14.40 -8.30
CA PHE A 189 4.38 15.19 -8.16
C PHE A 189 5.57 14.30 -7.74
N VAL A 190 5.39 13.41 -6.77
CA VAL A 190 6.45 12.48 -6.33
C VAL A 190 6.86 11.55 -7.48
N VAL A 191 5.89 10.86 -8.09
CA VAL A 191 6.16 9.90 -9.17
C VAL A 191 6.78 10.57 -10.40
N GLY A 192 6.33 11.77 -10.75
CA GLY A 192 6.88 12.54 -11.88
C GLY A 192 8.33 13.00 -11.68
N ASN A 193 8.77 13.21 -10.43
CA ASN A 193 10.16 13.50 -10.10
C ASN A 193 11.04 12.25 -10.06
N LEU A 194 10.57 11.18 -9.43
CA LEU A 194 11.35 9.94 -9.23
C LEU A 194 11.35 9.03 -10.45
N LYS A 195 10.27 9.03 -11.24
CA LYS A 195 10.08 8.21 -12.45
C LYS A 195 10.41 6.72 -12.23
N PRO A 196 9.81 6.07 -11.21
CA PRO A 196 10.05 4.66 -11.00
C PRO A 196 9.62 3.86 -12.22
N LYS A 197 10.20 2.68 -12.45
CA LYS A 197 9.78 1.79 -13.54
C LYS A 197 8.37 1.27 -13.32
N ILE A 198 8.04 0.95 -12.06
CA ILE A 198 6.77 0.35 -11.65
C ILE A 198 6.25 1.05 -10.40
N LEU A 199 4.94 1.30 -10.35
CA LEU A 199 4.20 1.67 -9.15
C LEU A 199 3.07 0.66 -8.94
N VAL A 200 2.99 0.10 -7.73
CA VAL A 200 1.93 -0.84 -7.34
C VAL A 200 1.08 -0.21 -6.24
N HIS A 201 -0.25 -0.26 -6.39
CA HIS A 201 -1.17 0.36 -5.44
C HIS A 201 -2.46 -0.45 -5.25
N GLY A 202 -3.26 -0.09 -4.23
CA GLY A 202 -4.59 -0.64 -3.90
C GLY A 202 -5.69 0.40 -3.99
N HIS A 203 -6.46 0.57 -2.91
CA HIS A 203 -7.44 1.63 -2.66
C HIS A 203 -8.73 1.58 -3.51
N TYR A 204 -8.63 1.31 -4.78
CA TYR A 204 -9.77 1.36 -5.71
C TYR A 204 -10.46 0.01 -5.91
N HIS A 205 -9.94 -1.04 -5.29
CA HIS A 205 -10.50 -2.40 -5.33
C HIS A 205 -10.69 -2.93 -6.75
N VAL A 206 -9.73 -2.63 -7.63
CA VAL A 206 -9.77 -3.08 -9.03
C VAL A 206 -8.39 -3.51 -9.52
N ASN A 207 -8.33 -4.69 -10.14
CA ASN A 207 -7.10 -5.15 -10.79
C ASN A 207 -7.03 -4.58 -12.19
N TYR A 208 -5.99 -3.74 -12.45
CA TYR A 208 -5.76 -3.15 -13.75
C TYR A 208 -4.27 -2.85 -13.96
N SER A 209 -3.93 -2.48 -15.18
CA SER A 209 -2.62 -1.89 -15.50
C SER A 209 -2.82 -0.60 -16.27
N GLY A 210 -2.00 0.40 -15.97
CA GLY A 210 -2.02 1.70 -16.58
C GLY A 210 -0.60 2.24 -16.77
N VAL A 211 -0.49 3.50 -17.14
CA VAL A 211 0.79 4.20 -17.31
C VAL A 211 0.66 5.62 -16.78
N PHE A 212 1.68 6.09 -16.08
CA PHE A 212 1.86 7.49 -15.71
C PHE A 212 3.24 7.94 -16.20
N ASP A 213 3.28 8.78 -17.25
CA ASP A 213 4.50 9.13 -17.97
C ASP A 213 5.26 7.86 -18.43
N THR A 214 6.40 7.56 -17.84
CA THR A 214 7.21 6.36 -18.14
C THR A 214 7.00 5.23 -17.13
N THR A 215 6.23 5.46 -16.07
CA THR A 215 5.98 4.51 -14.98
C THR A 215 4.82 3.58 -15.33
N THR A 216 5.06 2.27 -15.26
CA THR A 216 3.97 1.27 -15.32
C THR A 216 3.20 1.27 -14.00
N ILE A 217 1.90 1.45 -14.08
CA ILE A 217 1.00 1.41 -12.91
C ILE A 217 0.34 0.03 -12.83
N LYS A 218 0.34 -0.55 -11.64
CA LYS A 218 -0.37 -1.78 -11.34
C LYS A 218 -1.32 -1.58 -10.16
N GLY A 219 -2.62 -1.51 -10.46
CA GLY A 219 -3.67 -1.54 -9.44
C GLY A 219 -4.00 -2.97 -9.04
N LEU A 220 -4.22 -3.20 -7.74
CA LEU A 220 -4.60 -4.50 -7.18
C LEU A 220 -5.99 -4.43 -6.56
N ASP A 221 -6.68 -5.56 -6.58
CA ASP A 221 -8.04 -5.72 -6.03
C ASP A 221 -8.00 -5.89 -4.49
N CYS A 222 -9.15 -5.93 -3.85
CA CYS A 222 -9.29 -6.07 -2.40
C CYS A 222 -9.64 -7.51 -1.97
N ASP A 223 -9.75 -7.69 -0.65
CA ASP A 223 -10.27 -8.90 -0.04
C ASP A 223 -11.71 -9.23 -0.50
N GLY A 224 -12.04 -10.52 -0.47
CA GLY A 224 -13.32 -11.01 -0.99
C GLY A 224 -13.32 -11.35 -2.48
N ASN A 225 -12.38 -10.81 -3.25
CA ASN A 225 -12.20 -11.09 -4.67
C ASN A 225 -11.23 -12.27 -4.92
N PRO A 226 -11.14 -12.81 -6.16
CA PRO A 226 -10.18 -13.86 -6.50
C PRO A 226 -8.74 -13.45 -6.19
N LEU A 227 -7.94 -14.38 -5.65
CA LEU A 227 -6.56 -14.12 -5.23
C LEU A 227 -5.67 -13.63 -6.38
N GLU A 228 -5.90 -14.11 -7.58
CA GLU A 228 -5.17 -13.72 -8.80
C GLU A 228 -5.38 -12.25 -9.19
N LYS A 229 -6.42 -11.60 -8.66
CA LYS A 229 -6.67 -10.18 -8.83
C LYS A 229 -6.08 -9.33 -7.71
N ASN A 230 -5.94 -9.91 -6.51
CA ASN A 230 -5.38 -9.25 -5.34
C ASN A 230 -3.86 -9.43 -5.25
N VAL A 231 -3.33 -10.59 -5.64
CA VAL A 231 -1.90 -10.92 -5.53
C VAL A 231 -1.24 -10.95 -6.90
N TRP A 232 -0.23 -10.10 -7.09
CA TRP A 232 0.59 -10.05 -8.29
C TRP A 232 2.04 -10.42 -7.95
N LEU A 233 2.60 -11.38 -8.70
CA LEU A 233 3.99 -11.82 -8.51
C LEU A 233 4.90 -11.16 -9.53
N LEU A 234 6.04 -10.69 -9.06
CA LEU A 234 7.09 -10.11 -9.86
C LEU A 234 8.42 -10.80 -9.55
N ASP A 235 9.06 -11.33 -10.56
CA ASP A 235 10.46 -11.76 -10.47
C ASP A 235 11.36 -10.55 -10.74
N THR A 236 12.25 -10.24 -9.79
CA THR A 236 13.18 -9.11 -9.91
C THR A 236 14.44 -9.46 -10.70
N ASP A 237 14.64 -10.71 -11.07
CA ASP A 237 15.80 -11.14 -11.87
C ASP A 237 15.77 -10.47 -13.25
N GLY A 238 16.73 -9.59 -13.50
CA GLY A 238 16.88 -8.89 -14.79
C GLY A 238 16.14 -7.53 -14.90
N MET A 239 15.69 -6.94 -13.78
CA MET A 239 15.13 -5.59 -13.74
C MET A 239 16.19 -4.49 -13.90
#